data_d49258b8f9574af2d54e1d8ffa67cd0f
#
_entry.id   d49258b8f9574af2d54e1d8ffa67cd0f
#
_cell.length_a   1.000
_cell.length_b   1.000
_cell.length_c   1.000
_cell.angle_alpha   90.00
_cell.angle_beta   90.00
_cell.angle_gamma   90.00
#
_symmetry.space_group_name_H-M   'P 1'
#
loop_
_entity.id
_entity.type
_entity.pdbx_description
1 polymer ?
#
loop_
_entity_poly.entity_id
_entity_poly.type
_entity_poly.pdbx_seq_one_letter_code
_entity_poly.pdbx_strand_id
1 'polypeptide(L)'
;QRFSGYRLTLLDVPGASAANGAAIKELLDETISLRPRLIIRNLYHLTHYLLITPTDAGALSEALAAAAQALLAYTGSPARAVISEACLSFGDLRKVYNETRTVLLTLPMRPGSEVVFAARQERKPLSQRLSPALQKQMEQAVRMQQRDWFDRLVEQTGLWSPQAQAWPQMEYLHCVTAIAWVLHRSVEERGDAAQALVVETLIDTLPMVFSQPTQLRETLMQMEDEAFWSAPCGEPATGVMEQVRQYVDAHYIEDLSLGDLASRFGLDGSYLSRSFKQAAGSNLTVYVARLRVAEAKRLLRRRELSITEVAQAVGYGDYAYFSRVFKKLTGISPRQYREAGDDG
;
A
#
# COMPACT_ATOMS: atom_id res chain seq x y z
N GLN A 1 -5.58 42.05 -0.68
CA GLN A 1 -4.22 41.52 -0.45
C GLN A 1 -3.70 40.96 -1.77
N ARG A 2 -2.52 41.44 -2.24
CA ARG A 2 -1.88 40.86 -3.42
C ARG A 2 -1.47 39.42 -3.09
N PHE A 3 -1.81 38.46 -3.95
CA PHE A 3 -1.39 37.08 -3.86
C PHE A 3 0.17 37.05 -3.90
N SER A 4 0.77 36.68 -2.79
CA SER A 4 2.26 36.65 -2.63
C SER A 4 2.87 35.30 -2.99
N GLY A 5 2.06 34.38 -3.54
CA GLY A 5 2.46 33.02 -3.82
C GLY A 5 2.07 32.03 -2.71
N TYR A 6 2.38 30.77 -2.93
CA TYR A 6 2.12 29.67 -1.98
C TYR A 6 3.30 28.69 -1.97
N ARG A 7 3.32 27.83 -0.94
CA ARG A 7 4.11 26.61 -0.92
C ARG A 7 3.19 25.41 -0.85
N LEU A 8 3.58 24.37 -1.55
CA LEU A 8 2.95 23.08 -1.48
C LEU A 8 3.81 22.19 -0.58
N THR A 9 3.19 21.57 0.41
CA THR A 9 3.83 20.55 1.22
C THR A 9 3.14 19.21 0.96
N LEU A 10 3.92 18.20 0.63
CA LEU A 10 3.47 16.82 0.60
C LEU A 10 3.90 16.14 1.89
N LEU A 11 2.92 15.71 2.69
CA LEU A 11 3.12 15.03 3.96
C LEU A 11 2.74 13.55 3.78
N ASP A 12 3.67 12.66 4.10
CA ASP A 12 3.43 11.22 4.17
C ASP A 12 3.32 10.80 5.64
N VAL A 13 2.19 10.18 5.98
CA VAL A 13 1.85 9.72 7.33
C VAL A 13 1.60 8.21 7.27
N PRO A 14 2.62 7.35 7.43
CA PRO A 14 2.50 5.90 7.23
C PRO A 14 1.41 5.22 8.07
N GLY A 15 1.10 5.76 9.24
CA GLY A 15 0.02 5.26 10.10
C GLY A 15 -1.40 5.73 9.71
N ALA A 16 -1.56 6.50 8.61
CA ALA A 16 -2.88 6.94 8.17
C ALA A 16 -3.63 5.82 7.44
N SER A 17 -4.92 5.71 7.76
CA SER A 17 -5.86 4.72 7.19
C SER A 17 -7.19 5.38 6.87
N ALA A 18 -8.10 4.65 6.26
CA ALA A 18 -9.47 5.14 6.04
C ALA A 18 -10.16 5.52 7.36
N ALA A 19 -9.94 4.74 8.41
CA ALA A 19 -10.59 4.91 9.71
C ALA A 19 -10.14 6.17 10.47
N ASN A 20 -8.85 6.52 10.42
CA ASN A 20 -8.29 7.64 11.20
C ASN A 20 -8.00 8.91 10.39
N GLY A 21 -8.28 8.91 9.08
CA GLY A 21 -7.91 10.01 8.20
C GLY A 21 -8.58 11.35 8.51
N ALA A 22 -9.80 11.33 9.05
CA ALA A 22 -10.50 12.54 9.48
C ALA A 22 -9.83 13.13 10.74
N ALA A 23 -9.52 12.30 11.74
CA ALA A 23 -8.84 12.71 12.96
C ALA A 23 -7.42 13.25 12.69
N ILE A 24 -6.68 12.64 11.75
CA ILE A 24 -5.38 13.15 11.31
C ILE A 24 -5.52 14.53 10.66
N LYS A 25 -6.54 14.73 9.82
CA LYS A 25 -6.79 16.04 9.22
C LYS A 25 -7.10 17.09 10.28
N GLU A 26 -7.93 16.77 11.26
CA GLU A 26 -8.26 17.66 12.38
C GLU A 26 -7.02 18.02 13.20
N LEU A 27 -6.19 17.03 13.54
CA LEU A 27 -4.91 17.23 14.22
C LEU A 27 -3.97 18.14 13.44
N LEU A 28 -3.89 18.01 12.12
CA LEU A 28 -3.13 18.92 11.27
C LEU A 28 -3.73 20.33 11.25
N ASP A 29 -5.07 20.45 11.25
CA ASP A 29 -5.77 21.72 11.31
C ASP A 29 -5.57 22.45 12.64
N GLU A 30 -5.45 21.73 13.74
CA GLU A 30 -5.16 22.29 15.06
C GLU A 30 -3.67 22.70 15.20
N THR A 31 -2.77 21.84 14.74
CA THR A 31 -1.33 22.03 14.95
C THR A 31 -0.73 23.09 14.02
N ILE A 32 -1.22 23.17 12.78
CA ILE A 32 -0.70 24.13 11.79
C ILE A 32 -1.53 25.40 11.86
N SER A 33 -1.01 26.42 12.54
CA SER A 33 -1.69 27.72 12.75
C SER A 33 -1.64 28.68 11.57
N LEU A 34 -0.82 28.42 10.57
CA LEU A 34 -0.65 29.27 9.37
C LEU A 34 -1.97 29.48 8.61
N ARG A 35 -2.25 30.72 8.21
CA ARG A 35 -3.47 31.11 7.44
C ARG A 35 -3.08 32.05 6.29
N PRO A 36 -3.73 31.99 5.11
CA PRO A 36 -4.71 30.97 4.71
C PRO A 36 -4.05 29.63 4.43
N ARG A 37 -4.77 28.52 4.62
CA ARG A 37 -4.27 27.17 4.30
C ARG A 37 -5.36 26.30 3.68
N LEU A 38 -4.94 25.31 2.92
CA LEU A 38 -5.77 24.23 2.42
C LEU A 38 -5.08 22.90 2.75
N ILE A 39 -5.79 22.01 3.42
CA ILE A 39 -5.32 20.65 3.72
C ILE A 39 -6.23 19.66 2.99
N ILE A 40 -5.64 18.89 2.08
CA ILE A 40 -6.35 17.90 1.27
C ILE A 40 -5.72 16.54 1.55
N ARG A 41 -6.53 15.56 1.92
CA ARG A 41 -6.10 14.16 1.93
C ARG A 41 -6.08 13.64 0.50
N ASN A 42 -5.01 12.95 0.12
CA ASN A 42 -4.96 12.30 -1.17
C ASN A 42 -5.83 11.04 -1.16
N LEU A 43 -6.83 10.99 -2.05
CA LEU A 43 -7.75 9.86 -2.16
C LEU A 43 -7.12 8.61 -2.79
N TYR A 44 -6.00 8.77 -3.50
CA TYR A 44 -5.27 7.67 -4.14
C TYR A 44 -4.14 7.10 -3.28
N HIS A 45 -3.67 7.89 -2.29
CA HIS A 45 -2.65 7.47 -1.33
C HIS A 45 -3.10 7.93 0.04
N LEU A 46 -3.73 7.04 0.79
CA LEU A 46 -4.38 7.35 2.08
C LEU A 46 -3.41 7.93 3.11
N THR A 47 -2.12 7.64 2.98
CA THR A 47 -1.06 8.18 3.84
C THR A 47 -0.64 9.59 3.45
N HIS A 48 -1.00 10.09 2.27
CA HIS A 48 -0.53 11.38 1.76
C HIS A 48 -1.53 12.50 2.02
N TYR A 49 -1.02 13.59 2.58
CA TYR A 49 -1.74 14.85 2.78
C TYR A 49 -1.05 15.96 2.00
N LEU A 50 -1.82 16.73 1.26
CA LEU A 50 -1.36 17.90 0.52
C LEU A 50 -1.75 19.15 1.28
N LEU A 51 -0.77 19.98 1.62
CA LEU A 51 -0.98 21.27 2.26
C LEU A 51 -0.58 22.39 1.30
N ILE A 52 -1.42 23.39 1.19
CA ILE A 52 -1.12 24.64 0.47
C ILE A 52 -1.15 25.76 1.51
N THR A 53 -0.01 26.43 1.67
CA THR A 53 0.20 27.43 2.73
C THR A 53 0.83 28.70 2.16
N PRO A 54 0.85 29.83 2.90
CA PRO A 54 1.65 31.00 2.53
C PRO A 54 3.13 30.69 2.37
N THR A 55 3.87 31.62 1.78
CA THR A 55 5.27 31.42 1.38
C THR A 55 6.30 31.44 2.52
N ASP A 56 5.93 31.76 3.75
CA ASP A 56 6.86 31.75 4.90
C ASP A 56 7.38 30.35 5.19
N ALA A 57 8.63 30.13 4.81
CA ALA A 57 9.25 28.82 4.90
C ALA A 57 9.69 28.46 6.34
N GLY A 58 10.04 29.45 7.15
CA GLY A 58 10.50 29.23 8.54
C GLY A 58 9.35 28.79 9.42
N ALA A 59 8.29 29.60 9.48
CA ALA A 59 7.10 29.29 10.23
C ALA A 59 6.43 27.99 9.78
N LEU A 60 6.46 27.67 8.47
CA LEU A 60 5.94 26.41 7.93
C LEU A 60 6.75 25.21 8.42
N SER A 61 8.08 25.30 8.41
CA SER A 61 8.96 24.22 8.89
C SER A 61 8.75 23.92 10.37
N GLU A 62 8.64 24.94 11.21
CA GLU A 62 8.36 24.80 12.64
C GLU A 62 6.98 24.17 12.89
N ALA A 63 5.94 24.65 12.21
CA ALA A 63 4.59 24.11 12.32
C ALA A 63 4.51 22.64 11.88
N LEU A 64 5.22 22.27 10.81
CA LEU A 64 5.30 20.89 10.34
C LEU A 64 6.08 19.97 11.29
N ALA A 65 7.14 20.48 11.92
CA ALA A 65 7.88 19.73 12.94
C ALA A 65 6.99 19.41 14.16
N ALA A 66 6.22 20.40 14.63
CA ALA A 66 5.24 20.20 15.69
C ALA A 66 4.13 19.21 15.29
N ALA A 67 3.59 19.34 14.06
CA ALA A 67 2.59 18.44 13.53
C ALA A 67 3.13 17.01 13.40
N ALA A 68 4.38 16.84 12.98
CA ALA A 68 5.02 15.52 12.85
C ALA A 68 5.20 14.83 14.23
N GLN A 69 5.48 15.59 15.29
CA GLN A 69 5.52 15.05 16.66
C GLN A 69 4.12 14.61 17.13
N ALA A 70 3.10 15.41 16.89
CA ALA A 70 1.73 15.10 17.25
C ALA A 70 1.22 13.86 16.48
N LEU A 71 1.55 13.76 15.19
CA LEU A 71 1.23 12.61 14.35
C LEU A 71 1.94 11.35 14.85
N LEU A 72 3.22 11.43 15.22
CA LEU A 72 3.95 10.30 15.79
C LEU A 72 3.29 9.80 17.09
N ALA A 73 2.89 10.71 17.96
CA ALA A 73 2.18 10.36 19.20
C ALA A 73 0.82 9.70 18.93
N TYR A 74 0.11 10.13 17.90
CA TYR A 74 -1.23 9.62 17.56
C TYR A 74 -1.18 8.29 16.76
N THR A 75 -0.29 8.19 15.77
CA THR A 75 -0.26 7.04 14.84
C THR A 75 0.77 5.97 15.21
N GLY A 76 1.72 6.29 16.11
CA GLY A 76 2.89 5.45 16.39
C GLY A 76 3.92 5.39 15.25
N SER A 77 3.69 6.13 14.16
CA SER A 77 4.54 6.11 12.96
C SER A 77 5.10 7.50 12.63
N PRO A 78 6.40 7.59 12.26
CA PRO A 78 7.01 8.88 11.93
C PRO A 78 6.45 9.43 10.61
N ALA A 79 6.13 10.72 10.58
CA ALA A 79 5.66 11.42 9.39
C ALA A 79 6.82 12.10 8.66
N ARG A 80 6.74 12.17 7.32
CA ARG A 80 7.73 12.84 6.48
C ARG A 80 7.05 13.93 5.66
N ALA A 81 7.68 15.10 5.59
CA ALA A 81 7.16 16.24 4.87
C ALA A 81 8.19 16.80 3.88
N VAL A 82 7.75 17.09 2.66
CA VAL A 82 8.54 17.79 1.66
C VAL A 82 7.86 19.11 1.32
N ILE A 83 8.55 20.21 1.52
CA ILE A 83 8.10 21.56 1.23
C ILE A 83 8.63 21.98 -0.15
N SER A 84 7.76 22.41 -1.06
CA SER A 84 8.14 22.93 -2.37
C SER A 84 8.88 24.27 -2.28
N GLU A 85 9.45 24.72 -3.38
CA GLU A 85 9.77 26.12 -3.57
C GLU A 85 8.50 26.99 -3.54
N ALA A 86 8.69 28.30 -3.36
CA ALA A 86 7.58 29.25 -3.44
C ALA A 86 7.05 29.33 -4.88
N CYS A 87 5.75 29.21 -5.04
CA CYS A 87 5.05 29.22 -6.31
C CYS A 87 4.19 30.46 -6.43
N LEU A 88 4.26 31.12 -7.56
CA LEU A 88 3.53 32.37 -7.84
C LEU A 88 2.23 32.16 -8.62
N SER A 89 2.03 30.95 -9.16
CA SER A 89 0.89 30.63 -9.99
C SER A 89 0.29 29.27 -9.63
N PHE A 90 -1.03 29.20 -9.50
CA PHE A 90 -1.74 27.91 -9.36
C PHE A 90 -1.72 27.05 -10.63
N GLY A 91 -1.41 27.65 -11.80
CA GLY A 91 -1.20 26.91 -13.05
C GLY A 91 -0.07 25.90 -12.95
N ASP A 92 0.93 26.14 -12.08
CA ASP A 92 2.06 25.26 -11.87
C ASP A 92 1.81 24.15 -10.83
N LEU A 93 0.64 24.08 -10.22
CA LEU A 93 0.33 23.16 -9.11
C LEU A 93 0.69 21.70 -9.44
N ARG A 94 0.34 21.23 -10.62
CA ARG A 94 0.63 19.85 -11.06
C ARG A 94 2.13 19.59 -11.17
N LYS A 95 2.87 20.54 -11.74
CA LYS A 95 4.34 20.45 -11.87
C LYS A 95 4.99 20.41 -10.50
N VAL A 96 4.64 21.36 -9.64
CA VAL A 96 5.15 21.47 -8.27
C VAL A 96 4.83 20.22 -7.45
N TYR A 97 3.61 19.69 -7.57
CA TYR A 97 3.23 18.44 -6.92
C TYR A 97 4.11 17.28 -7.36
N ASN A 98 4.34 17.10 -8.66
CA ASN A 98 5.16 16.02 -9.19
C ASN A 98 6.63 16.14 -8.75
N GLU A 99 7.18 17.36 -8.74
CA GLU A 99 8.54 17.61 -8.26
C GLU A 99 8.68 17.32 -6.76
N THR A 100 7.73 17.80 -5.94
CA THR A 100 7.70 17.57 -4.49
C THR A 100 7.56 16.08 -4.18
N ARG A 101 6.68 15.39 -4.90
CA ARG A 101 6.50 13.94 -4.78
C ARG A 101 7.76 13.16 -5.15
N THR A 102 8.45 13.57 -6.20
CA THR A 102 9.72 12.94 -6.60
C THR A 102 10.75 13.05 -5.47
N VAL A 103 10.86 14.20 -4.83
CA VAL A 103 11.76 14.37 -3.69
C VAL A 103 11.33 13.48 -2.52
N LEU A 104 10.04 13.43 -2.17
CA LEU A 104 9.55 12.55 -1.09
C LEU A 104 9.95 11.09 -1.33
N LEU A 105 9.86 10.61 -2.57
CA LEU A 105 10.21 9.24 -2.94
C LEU A 105 11.72 8.97 -2.94
N THR A 106 12.56 10.02 -2.94
CA THR A 106 14.02 9.89 -2.83
C THR A 106 14.51 9.97 -1.37
N LEU A 107 13.64 10.32 -0.42
CA LEU A 107 14.00 10.30 0.99
C LEU A 107 14.22 8.87 1.49
N PRO A 108 15.17 8.67 2.41
CA PRO A 108 15.40 7.37 3.03
C PRO A 108 14.18 6.93 3.86
N MET A 109 13.99 5.61 3.97
CA MET A 109 12.98 5.00 4.86
C MET A 109 13.47 4.94 6.32
N ARG A 110 14.05 6.03 6.84
CA ARG A 110 14.58 6.06 8.22
C ARG A 110 13.45 6.11 9.25
N PRO A 111 13.65 5.47 10.42
CA PRO A 111 12.78 5.72 11.55
C PRO A 111 13.02 7.15 12.05
N GLY A 112 11.99 7.98 11.97
CA GLY A 112 12.02 9.37 12.42
C GLY A 112 11.23 10.29 11.52
N SER A 113 10.63 11.32 12.12
CA SER A 113 9.93 12.35 11.36
C SER A 113 10.94 13.28 10.71
N GLU A 114 10.74 13.63 9.45
CA GLU A 114 11.64 14.46 8.67
C GLU A 114 10.86 15.53 7.90
N VAL A 115 11.36 16.78 7.98
CA VAL A 115 10.83 17.90 7.20
C VAL A 115 11.96 18.46 6.34
N VAL A 116 11.79 18.38 5.02
CA VAL A 116 12.82 18.80 4.06
C VAL A 116 12.28 19.80 3.03
N PHE A 117 13.18 20.61 2.48
CA PHE A 117 12.87 21.50 1.37
C PHE A 117 13.30 20.84 0.05
N ALA A 118 12.41 20.82 -0.94
CA ALA A 118 12.67 20.20 -2.24
C ALA A 118 13.90 20.79 -2.94
N ALA A 119 14.10 22.11 -2.86
CA ALA A 119 15.24 22.82 -3.45
C ALA A 119 16.61 22.44 -2.86
N ARG A 120 16.64 21.89 -1.64
CA ARG A 120 17.89 21.55 -0.93
C ARG A 120 18.33 20.11 -1.11
N GLN A 121 17.52 19.31 -1.80
CA GLN A 121 17.81 17.89 -1.99
C GLN A 121 18.57 17.65 -3.29
N GLU A 122 19.76 17.05 -3.18
CA GLU A 122 20.49 16.57 -4.34
C GLU A 122 19.76 15.38 -4.97
N ARG A 123 19.48 15.47 -6.26
CA ARG A 123 18.93 14.36 -7.05
C ARG A 123 20.03 13.34 -7.32
N LYS A 124 20.18 12.35 -6.45
CA LYS A 124 21.09 11.23 -6.70
C LYS A 124 20.44 10.25 -7.68
N PRO A 125 21.21 9.70 -8.65
CA PRO A 125 20.70 8.63 -9.49
C PRO A 125 20.33 7.43 -8.62
N LEU A 126 19.19 6.77 -8.93
CA LEU A 126 18.77 5.55 -8.27
C LEU A 126 19.77 4.42 -8.58
N SER A 127 20.21 3.71 -7.56
CA SER A 127 21.03 2.52 -7.74
C SER A 127 20.16 1.31 -8.10
N GLN A 128 20.60 0.49 -9.05
CA GLN A 128 19.96 -0.80 -9.32
C GLN A 128 20.44 -1.83 -8.29
N ARG A 129 19.65 -2.04 -7.23
CA ARG A 129 19.95 -3.04 -6.19
C ARG A 129 19.76 -4.46 -6.70
N LEU A 130 18.82 -4.67 -7.59
CA LEU A 130 18.57 -5.95 -8.23
C LEU A 130 19.20 -5.95 -9.64
N SER A 131 20.39 -6.56 -9.76
CA SER A 131 21.04 -6.68 -11.07
C SER A 131 20.26 -7.68 -11.96
N PRO A 132 20.30 -7.52 -13.29
CA PRO A 132 19.70 -8.48 -14.22
C PRO A 132 20.17 -9.93 -14.01
N ALA A 133 21.43 -10.10 -13.61
CA ALA A 133 21.99 -11.42 -13.31
C ALA A 133 21.35 -12.06 -12.07
N LEU A 134 21.17 -11.27 -11.01
CA LEU A 134 20.52 -11.71 -9.77
C LEU A 134 19.03 -12.03 -10.01
N GLN A 135 18.35 -11.19 -10.79
CA GLN A 135 16.96 -11.41 -11.19
C GLN A 135 16.79 -12.73 -11.93
N LYS A 136 17.67 -13.03 -12.88
CA LYS A 136 17.66 -14.30 -13.62
C LYS A 136 17.91 -15.52 -12.74
N GLN A 137 18.78 -15.40 -11.74
CA GLN A 137 19.00 -16.45 -10.74
C GLN A 137 17.75 -16.66 -9.88
N MET A 138 17.06 -15.61 -9.47
CA MET A 138 15.78 -15.70 -8.75
C MET A 138 14.70 -16.40 -9.59
N GLU A 139 14.55 -16.03 -10.86
CA GLU A 139 13.65 -16.71 -11.80
C GLU A 139 13.96 -18.21 -11.88
N GLN A 140 15.25 -18.57 -11.96
CA GLN A 140 15.66 -19.98 -11.98
C GLN A 140 15.34 -20.70 -10.66
N ALA A 141 15.60 -20.08 -9.52
CA ALA A 141 15.29 -20.65 -8.21
C ALA A 141 13.78 -20.96 -8.06
N VAL A 142 12.91 -20.05 -8.51
CA VAL A 142 11.46 -20.27 -8.49
C VAL A 142 11.05 -21.40 -9.45
N ARG A 143 11.60 -21.43 -10.67
CA ARG A 143 11.33 -22.51 -11.64
C ARG A 143 11.73 -23.90 -11.11
N MET A 144 12.86 -23.96 -10.40
CA MET A 144 13.38 -25.21 -9.79
C MET A 144 12.75 -25.52 -8.45
N GLN A 145 11.81 -24.70 -7.97
CA GLN A 145 11.15 -24.83 -6.66
C GLN A 145 12.16 -24.90 -5.48
N GLN A 146 13.27 -24.17 -5.59
CA GLN A 146 14.33 -24.11 -4.59
C GLN A 146 14.16 -22.84 -3.73
N ARG A 147 13.24 -22.88 -2.77
CA ARG A 147 12.91 -21.73 -1.91
C ARG A 147 14.14 -21.22 -1.14
N ASP A 148 14.90 -22.11 -0.49
CA ASP A 148 16.09 -21.74 0.28
C ASP A 148 17.15 -21.02 -0.59
N TRP A 149 17.22 -21.35 -1.88
CA TRP A 149 18.09 -20.62 -2.79
C TRP A 149 17.54 -19.25 -3.12
N PHE A 150 16.25 -19.14 -3.37
CA PHE A 150 15.58 -17.85 -3.61
C PHE A 150 15.76 -16.90 -2.41
N ASP A 151 15.51 -17.39 -1.19
CA ASP A 151 15.64 -16.61 0.04
C ASP A 151 17.05 -16.06 0.21
N ARG A 152 18.08 -16.86 -0.04
CA ARG A 152 19.49 -16.39 -0.05
C ARG A 152 19.76 -15.32 -1.12
N LEU A 153 19.11 -15.38 -2.28
CA LEU A 153 19.24 -14.37 -3.32
C LEU A 153 18.52 -13.05 -2.91
N VAL A 154 17.37 -13.14 -2.23
CA VAL A 154 16.69 -11.97 -1.64
C VAL A 154 17.58 -11.33 -0.57
N GLU A 155 18.20 -12.12 0.30
CA GLU A 155 19.15 -11.61 1.29
C GLU A 155 20.35 -10.87 0.67
N GLN A 156 20.87 -11.33 -0.47
CA GLN A 156 21.96 -10.66 -1.20
C GLN A 156 21.56 -9.26 -1.69
N THR A 157 20.28 -8.96 -1.90
CA THR A 157 19.84 -7.60 -2.22
C THR A 157 20.03 -6.64 -1.05
N GLY A 158 20.11 -7.15 0.17
CA GLY A 158 20.12 -6.37 1.41
C GLY A 158 18.77 -5.76 1.78
N LEU A 159 17.68 -6.17 1.11
CA LEU A 159 16.33 -5.61 1.27
C LEU A 159 15.84 -5.65 2.73
N TRP A 160 16.15 -6.72 3.45
CA TRP A 160 15.75 -6.91 4.85
C TRP A 160 16.86 -6.53 5.86
N SER A 161 17.96 -5.96 5.37
CA SER A 161 19.04 -5.53 6.26
C SER A 161 18.66 -4.22 6.97
N PRO A 162 19.21 -3.96 8.17
CA PRO A 162 19.04 -2.67 8.83
C PRO A 162 19.47 -1.47 7.97
N GLN A 163 20.44 -1.69 7.06
CA GLN A 163 20.93 -0.67 6.14
C GLN A 163 19.90 -0.31 5.06
N ALA A 164 18.94 -1.17 4.76
CA ALA A 164 17.88 -0.89 3.80
C ALA A 164 17.00 0.30 4.24
N GLN A 165 16.91 0.58 5.53
CA GLN A 165 16.21 1.76 6.05
C GLN A 165 16.84 3.09 5.60
N ALA A 166 18.13 3.06 5.20
CA ALA A 166 18.82 4.21 4.65
C ALA A 166 18.66 4.34 3.12
N TRP A 167 18.02 3.39 2.47
CA TRP A 167 17.78 3.47 1.02
C TRP A 167 16.72 4.53 0.70
N PRO A 168 16.84 5.20 -0.45
CA PRO A 168 15.75 5.96 -1.00
C PRO A 168 14.50 5.09 -1.13
N GLN A 169 13.36 5.61 -0.76
CA GLN A 169 12.08 4.92 -0.82
C GLN A 169 11.80 4.33 -2.20
N MET A 170 12.18 5.04 -3.27
CA MET A 170 12.04 4.58 -4.65
C MET A 170 12.92 3.34 -4.94
N GLU A 171 14.15 3.29 -4.43
CA GLU A 171 15.03 2.13 -4.61
C GLU A 171 14.47 0.90 -3.91
N TYR A 172 13.97 1.11 -2.69
CA TYR A 172 13.33 0.05 -1.91
C TYR A 172 12.12 -0.52 -2.64
N LEU A 173 11.21 0.36 -3.08
CA LEU A 173 10.02 -0.03 -3.85
C LEU A 173 10.39 -0.73 -5.16
N HIS A 174 11.38 -0.23 -5.90
CA HIS A 174 11.87 -0.87 -7.12
C HIS A 174 12.38 -2.29 -6.86
N CYS A 175 13.15 -2.49 -5.79
CA CYS A 175 13.67 -3.80 -5.44
C CYS A 175 12.54 -4.78 -5.13
N VAL A 176 11.60 -4.38 -4.26
CA VAL A 176 10.44 -5.22 -3.91
C VAL A 176 9.57 -5.53 -5.12
N THR A 177 9.26 -4.52 -5.93
CA THR A 177 8.43 -4.70 -7.13
C THR A 177 9.11 -5.63 -8.14
N ALA A 178 10.42 -5.52 -8.33
CA ALA A 178 11.15 -6.39 -9.23
C ALA A 178 11.16 -7.84 -8.75
N ILE A 179 11.32 -8.09 -7.44
CA ILE A 179 11.22 -9.44 -6.86
C ILE A 179 9.79 -9.98 -7.03
N ALA A 180 8.77 -9.17 -6.76
CA ALA A 180 7.37 -9.55 -6.92
C ALA A 180 7.04 -9.94 -8.38
N TRP A 181 7.57 -9.22 -9.37
CA TRP A 181 7.42 -9.57 -10.78
C TRP A 181 8.15 -10.86 -11.18
N VAL A 182 9.30 -11.16 -10.56
CA VAL A 182 9.96 -12.47 -10.74
C VAL A 182 9.06 -13.61 -10.27
N LEU A 183 8.46 -13.46 -9.09
CA LEU A 183 7.52 -14.44 -8.55
C LEU A 183 6.28 -14.59 -9.43
N HIS A 184 5.64 -13.49 -9.83
CA HIS A 184 4.48 -13.48 -10.70
C HIS A 184 4.74 -14.21 -12.03
N ARG A 185 5.80 -13.78 -12.74
CA ARG A 185 6.15 -14.36 -14.04
C ARG A 185 6.42 -15.86 -13.96
N SER A 186 7.09 -16.29 -12.89
CA SER A 186 7.40 -17.71 -12.70
C SER A 186 6.15 -18.56 -12.42
N VAL A 187 5.15 -17.99 -11.74
CA VAL A 187 3.85 -18.63 -11.53
C VAL A 187 3.05 -18.67 -12.83
N GLU A 188 3.04 -17.59 -13.60
CA GLU A 188 2.36 -17.50 -14.91
C GLU A 188 2.93 -18.52 -15.90
N GLU A 189 4.26 -18.64 -15.99
CA GLU A 189 4.94 -19.63 -16.86
C GLU A 189 4.62 -21.09 -16.51
N ARG A 190 4.23 -21.38 -15.26
CA ARG A 190 3.75 -22.71 -14.85
C ARG A 190 2.30 -23.00 -15.26
N GLY A 191 1.60 -22.01 -15.79
CA GLY A 191 0.20 -22.13 -16.22
C GLY A 191 -0.82 -22.12 -15.08
N ASP A 192 -0.43 -21.78 -13.86
CA ASP A 192 -1.35 -21.63 -12.73
C ASP A 192 -1.96 -20.22 -12.72
N ALA A 193 -2.98 -20.02 -13.53
CA ALA A 193 -3.66 -18.74 -13.68
C ALA A 193 -4.28 -18.23 -12.36
N ALA A 194 -4.68 -19.13 -11.46
CA ALA A 194 -5.26 -18.74 -10.18
C ALA A 194 -4.17 -18.13 -9.25
N GLN A 195 -3.01 -18.79 -9.16
CA GLN A 195 -1.89 -18.29 -8.38
C GLN A 195 -1.29 -17.02 -9.00
N ALA A 196 -1.16 -16.96 -10.32
CA ALA A 196 -0.69 -15.74 -11.02
C ALA A 196 -1.59 -14.55 -10.70
N LEU A 197 -2.92 -14.74 -10.71
CA LEU A 197 -3.88 -13.70 -10.33
C LEU A 197 -3.71 -13.23 -8.88
N VAL A 198 -3.38 -14.14 -7.97
CA VAL A 198 -3.11 -13.83 -6.57
C VAL A 198 -1.87 -12.93 -6.46
N VAL A 199 -0.74 -13.36 -7.03
CA VAL A 199 0.51 -12.61 -6.97
C VAL A 199 0.35 -11.24 -7.63
N GLU A 200 -0.33 -11.15 -8.77
CA GLU A 200 -0.63 -9.89 -9.43
C GLU A 200 -1.48 -8.95 -8.55
N THR A 201 -2.49 -9.50 -7.83
CA THR A 201 -3.29 -8.72 -6.88
C THR A 201 -2.45 -8.18 -5.74
N LEU A 202 -1.50 -8.97 -5.23
CA LEU A 202 -0.56 -8.55 -4.19
C LEU A 202 0.40 -7.47 -4.71
N ILE A 203 0.89 -7.58 -5.95
CA ILE A 203 1.70 -6.53 -6.60
C ILE A 203 0.95 -5.20 -6.63
N ASP A 204 -0.35 -5.22 -6.95
CA ASP A 204 -1.19 -4.03 -6.97
C ASP A 204 -1.36 -3.40 -5.57
N THR A 205 -1.17 -4.16 -4.48
CA THR A 205 -1.21 -3.63 -3.10
C THR A 205 0.09 -3.00 -2.65
N LEU A 206 1.24 -3.34 -3.25
CA LEU A 206 2.55 -2.86 -2.84
C LEU A 206 2.63 -1.32 -2.68
N PRO A 207 2.08 -0.50 -3.60
CA PRO A 207 2.11 0.96 -3.44
C PRO A 207 1.33 1.48 -2.22
N MET A 208 0.42 0.68 -1.66
CA MET A 208 -0.39 1.07 -0.50
C MET A 208 0.28 0.73 0.83
N VAL A 209 0.99 -0.40 0.86
CA VAL A 209 1.62 -0.91 2.09
C VAL A 209 3.10 -0.56 2.18
N PHE A 210 3.68 0.03 1.14
CA PHE A 210 5.12 0.22 1.05
C PHE A 210 5.70 1.21 2.09
N SER A 211 4.89 2.10 2.64
CA SER A 211 5.29 2.97 3.76
C SER A 211 5.34 2.22 5.12
N GLN A 212 4.91 0.96 5.15
CA GLN A 212 4.91 0.10 6.34
C GLN A 212 5.80 -1.13 6.07
N PRO A 213 7.09 -1.10 6.47
CA PRO A 213 8.06 -2.16 6.14
C PRO A 213 7.65 -3.57 6.55
N THR A 214 6.94 -3.71 7.68
CA THR A 214 6.42 -4.99 8.16
C THR A 214 5.35 -5.56 7.24
N GLN A 215 4.35 -4.77 6.87
CA GLN A 215 3.29 -5.19 5.93
C GLN A 215 3.86 -5.49 4.54
N LEU A 216 4.84 -4.70 4.09
CA LEU A 216 5.50 -4.94 2.82
C LEU A 216 6.24 -6.28 2.81
N ARG A 217 6.92 -6.62 3.91
CA ARG A 217 7.58 -7.91 4.07
C ARG A 217 6.57 -9.05 4.08
N GLU A 218 5.49 -8.92 4.84
CA GLU A 218 4.41 -9.92 4.89
C GLU A 218 3.79 -10.14 3.50
N THR A 219 3.55 -9.06 2.75
CA THR A 219 3.01 -9.15 1.38
C THR A 219 3.97 -9.90 0.45
N LEU A 220 5.28 -9.63 0.53
CA LEU A 220 6.27 -10.34 -0.29
C LEU A 220 6.37 -11.81 0.11
N MET A 221 6.35 -12.13 1.41
CA MET A 221 6.33 -13.52 1.89
C MET A 221 5.09 -14.27 1.41
N GLN A 222 3.92 -13.63 1.35
CA GLN A 222 2.72 -14.23 0.77
C GLN A 222 2.91 -14.54 -0.73
N MET A 223 3.55 -13.63 -1.48
CA MET A 223 3.86 -13.90 -2.90
C MET A 223 4.84 -15.07 -3.05
N GLU A 224 5.83 -15.17 -2.18
CA GLU A 224 6.78 -16.30 -2.14
C GLU A 224 6.05 -17.61 -1.84
N ASP A 225 5.17 -17.63 -0.84
CA ASP A 225 4.36 -18.82 -0.51
C ASP A 225 3.51 -19.27 -1.69
N GLU A 226 2.96 -18.35 -2.47
CA GLU A 226 2.23 -18.68 -3.69
C GLU A 226 3.16 -19.21 -4.81
N ALA A 227 4.32 -18.61 -4.96
CA ALA A 227 5.26 -18.98 -6.02
C ALA A 227 5.93 -20.34 -5.78
N PHE A 228 6.17 -20.69 -4.51
CA PHE A 228 6.75 -21.98 -4.09
C PHE A 228 5.69 -22.97 -3.61
N TRP A 229 4.42 -22.74 -3.95
CA TRP A 229 3.33 -23.63 -3.58
C TRP A 229 3.53 -25.02 -4.21
N SER A 230 3.66 -26.02 -3.35
CA SER A 230 3.49 -27.44 -3.70
C SER A 230 2.24 -27.93 -2.98
N ALA A 231 1.32 -28.57 -3.66
CA ALA A 231 0.13 -29.11 -3.02
C ALA A 231 0.52 -29.97 -1.80
N PRO A 232 0.02 -29.68 -0.60
CA PRO A 232 0.44 -30.42 0.59
C PRO A 232 -0.10 -31.85 0.58
N CYS A 233 0.77 -32.80 0.86
CA CYS A 233 0.38 -34.13 1.29
C CYS A 233 0.00 -34.07 2.79
N GLY A 234 -1.28 -33.92 3.13
CA GLY A 234 -1.77 -33.97 4.51
C GLY A 234 -3.17 -33.35 4.65
N GLU A 235 -4.02 -33.99 5.45
CA GLU A 235 -5.38 -33.49 5.71
C GLU A 235 -5.33 -32.17 6.52
N PRO A 236 -6.14 -31.15 6.15
CA PRO A 236 -6.22 -29.92 6.93
C PRO A 236 -6.91 -30.21 8.28
N ALA A 237 -6.49 -29.49 9.33
CA ALA A 237 -7.21 -29.43 10.59
C ALA A 237 -8.55 -28.70 10.37
N THR A 238 -9.57 -29.43 9.94
CA THR A 238 -10.85 -28.94 9.38
C THR A 238 -11.62 -28.03 10.34
N GLY A 239 -11.48 -28.21 11.65
CA GLY A 239 -12.22 -27.42 12.64
C GLY A 239 -11.73 -26.00 12.85
N VAL A 240 -10.40 -25.78 12.93
CA VAL A 240 -9.82 -24.45 13.19
C VAL A 240 -9.89 -23.59 11.94
N MET A 241 -9.65 -24.15 10.76
CA MET A 241 -9.74 -23.40 9.50
C MET A 241 -11.18 -22.95 9.19
N GLU A 242 -12.18 -23.75 9.58
CA GLU A 242 -13.57 -23.34 9.47
C GLU A 242 -13.89 -22.17 10.41
N GLN A 243 -13.34 -22.15 11.64
CA GLN A 243 -13.48 -21.01 12.56
C GLN A 243 -12.79 -19.75 12.00
N VAL A 244 -11.60 -19.90 11.42
CA VAL A 244 -10.90 -18.79 10.75
C VAL A 244 -11.74 -18.27 9.59
N ARG A 245 -12.30 -19.13 8.75
CA ARG A 245 -13.15 -18.74 7.62
C ARG A 245 -14.39 -17.98 8.10
N GLN A 246 -15.10 -18.49 9.10
CA GLN A 246 -16.28 -17.84 9.68
C GLN A 246 -15.93 -16.46 10.26
N TYR A 247 -14.76 -16.33 10.90
CA TYR A 247 -14.28 -15.05 11.38
C TYR A 247 -14.02 -14.07 10.23
N VAL A 248 -13.37 -14.50 9.17
CA VAL A 248 -13.13 -13.69 7.97
C VAL A 248 -14.46 -13.30 7.31
N ASP A 249 -15.42 -14.21 7.20
CA ASP A 249 -16.75 -13.95 6.65
C ASP A 249 -17.53 -12.89 7.45
N ALA A 250 -17.27 -12.78 8.76
CA ALA A 250 -17.90 -11.79 9.62
C ALA A 250 -17.20 -10.43 9.63
N HIS A 251 -15.87 -10.39 9.34
CA HIS A 251 -15.02 -9.21 9.53
C HIS A 251 -14.33 -8.73 8.24
N TYR A 252 -14.74 -9.20 7.05
CA TYR A 252 -14.09 -8.90 5.77
C TYR A 252 -14.02 -7.41 5.42
N ILE A 253 -14.85 -6.57 6.04
CA ILE A 253 -14.83 -5.11 5.86
C ILE A 253 -13.63 -4.48 6.58
N GLU A 254 -13.18 -5.11 7.66
CA GLU A 254 -12.05 -4.66 8.47
C GLU A 254 -10.72 -4.93 7.76
N ASP A 255 -9.66 -4.31 8.25
CA ASP A 255 -8.31 -4.56 7.75
C ASP A 255 -7.77 -5.85 8.37
N LEU A 256 -7.94 -6.96 7.65
CA LEU A 256 -7.54 -8.29 8.09
C LEU A 256 -6.14 -8.63 7.57
N SER A 257 -5.17 -8.75 8.47
CA SER A 257 -3.85 -9.30 8.14
C SER A 257 -3.74 -10.77 8.50
N LEU A 258 -2.88 -11.49 7.79
CA LEU A 258 -2.56 -12.88 8.10
C LEU A 258 -1.93 -13.00 9.49
N GLY A 259 -1.11 -12.03 9.89
CA GLY A 259 -0.46 -11.97 11.20
C GLY A 259 -1.47 -11.83 12.34
N ASP A 260 -2.48 -10.97 12.19
CA ASP A 260 -3.53 -10.77 13.20
C ASP A 260 -4.37 -12.04 13.38
N LEU A 261 -4.73 -12.70 12.27
CA LEU A 261 -5.45 -13.96 12.32
C LEU A 261 -4.62 -15.08 12.94
N ALA A 262 -3.35 -15.18 12.58
CA ALA A 262 -2.43 -16.18 13.16
C ALA A 262 -2.31 -15.97 14.67
N SER A 263 -2.10 -14.74 15.13
CA SER A 263 -2.04 -14.39 16.54
C SER A 263 -3.35 -14.69 17.27
N ARG A 264 -4.48 -14.37 16.65
CA ARG A 264 -5.82 -14.58 17.24
C ARG A 264 -6.17 -16.04 17.45
N PHE A 265 -5.79 -16.90 16.50
CA PHE A 265 -6.11 -18.34 16.55
C PHE A 265 -4.96 -19.20 17.07
N GLY A 266 -3.86 -18.57 17.55
CA GLY A 266 -2.70 -19.27 18.11
C GLY A 266 -1.97 -20.16 17.09
N LEU A 267 -1.94 -19.72 15.82
CA LEU A 267 -1.39 -20.46 14.70
C LEU A 267 -0.07 -19.80 14.23
N ASP A 268 0.79 -20.60 13.60
CA ASP A 268 1.90 -20.07 12.80
C ASP A 268 1.36 -19.44 11.51
N GLY A 269 1.91 -18.28 11.10
CA GLY A 269 1.44 -17.53 9.93
C GLY A 269 1.55 -18.32 8.63
N SER A 270 2.66 -19.06 8.45
CA SER A 270 2.87 -19.90 7.26
C SER A 270 1.91 -21.10 7.23
N TYR A 271 1.65 -21.68 8.42
CA TYR A 271 0.65 -22.74 8.55
C TYR A 271 -0.77 -22.24 8.23
N LEU A 272 -1.15 -21.08 8.80
CA LEU A 272 -2.45 -20.47 8.55
C LEU A 272 -2.63 -20.16 7.06
N SER A 273 -1.65 -19.54 6.40
CA SER A 273 -1.69 -19.22 4.97
C SER A 273 -1.99 -20.44 4.12
N ARG A 274 -1.24 -21.52 4.35
CA ARG A 274 -1.38 -22.78 3.61
C ARG A 274 -2.71 -23.47 3.87
N SER A 275 -3.08 -23.63 5.14
CA SER A 275 -4.29 -24.35 5.53
C SER A 275 -5.56 -23.58 5.15
N PHE A 276 -5.56 -22.25 5.24
CA PHE A 276 -6.68 -21.42 4.78
C PHE A 276 -6.89 -21.55 3.28
N LYS A 277 -5.80 -21.48 2.49
CA LYS A 277 -5.90 -21.67 1.04
C LYS A 277 -6.47 -23.03 0.66
N GLN A 278 -6.04 -24.08 1.35
CA GLN A 278 -6.56 -25.43 1.12
C GLN A 278 -8.06 -25.53 1.48
N ALA A 279 -8.48 -24.94 2.60
CA ALA A 279 -9.87 -24.98 3.06
C ALA A 279 -10.80 -24.07 2.25
N ALA A 280 -10.35 -22.86 1.88
CA ALA A 280 -11.13 -21.83 1.20
C ALA A 280 -10.95 -21.82 -0.34
N GLY A 281 -10.03 -22.62 -0.89
CA GLY A 281 -9.73 -22.70 -2.32
C GLY A 281 -9.03 -21.45 -2.88
N SER A 282 -8.65 -20.50 -2.02
CA SER A 282 -7.90 -19.29 -2.38
C SER A 282 -7.23 -18.74 -1.15
N ASN A 283 -6.17 -17.91 -1.36
CA ASN A 283 -5.54 -17.24 -0.22
C ASN A 283 -6.50 -16.21 0.42
N LEU A 284 -6.14 -15.77 1.65
CA LEU A 284 -6.93 -14.83 2.44
C LEU A 284 -7.26 -13.54 1.67
N THR A 285 -6.27 -12.94 1.00
CA THR A 285 -6.45 -11.67 0.27
C THR A 285 -7.47 -11.78 -0.85
N VAL A 286 -7.40 -12.85 -1.65
CA VAL A 286 -8.38 -13.09 -2.73
C VAL A 286 -9.74 -13.47 -2.18
N TYR A 287 -9.78 -14.24 -1.10
CA TYR A 287 -11.02 -14.61 -0.44
C TYR A 287 -11.77 -13.35 0.06
N VAL A 288 -11.08 -12.48 0.80
CA VAL A 288 -11.62 -11.20 1.27
C VAL A 288 -12.05 -10.31 0.10
N ALA A 289 -11.23 -10.21 -0.95
CA ALA A 289 -11.57 -9.42 -2.13
C ALA A 289 -12.87 -9.92 -2.81
N ARG A 290 -13.08 -11.22 -2.89
CA ARG A 290 -14.32 -11.82 -3.43
C ARG A 290 -15.53 -11.47 -2.57
N LEU A 291 -15.42 -11.54 -1.25
CA LEU A 291 -16.49 -11.15 -0.33
C LEU A 291 -16.85 -9.67 -0.49
N ARG A 292 -15.84 -8.79 -0.49
CA ARG A 292 -16.02 -7.35 -0.68
C ARG A 292 -16.67 -7.01 -2.02
N VAL A 293 -16.23 -7.66 -3.10
CA VAL A 293 -16.82 -7.46 -4.44
C VAL A 293 -18.25 -8.02 -4.53
N ALA A 294 -18.55 -9.14 -3.88
CA ALA A 294 -19.91 -9.67 -3.81
C ALA A 294 -20.86 -8.67 -3.13
N GLU A 295 -20.45 -8.11 -2.00
CA GLU A 295 -21.23 -7.08 -1.30
C GLU A 295 -21.31 -5.78 -2.10
N ALA A 296 -20.20 -5.37 -2.74
CA ALA A 296 -20.21 -4.19 -3.62
C ALA A 296 -21.23 -4.33 -4.77
N LYS A 297 -21.35 -5.51 -5.38
CA LYS A 297 -22.38 -5.79 -6.40
C LYS A 297 -23.78 -5.56 -5.85
N ARG A 298 -24.04 -5.97 -4.61
CA ARG A 298 -25.33 -5.79 -3.93
C ARG A 298 -25.63 -4.29 -3.69
N LEU A 299 -24.63 -3.54 -3.20
CA LEU A 299 -24.76 -2.11 -2.92
C LEU A 299 -24.88 -1.27 -4.20
N LEU A 300 -24.14 -1.61 -5.25
CA LEU A 300 -24.20 -0.90 -6.53
C LEU A 300 -25.59 -0.96 -7.18
N ARG A 301 -26.33 -2.06 -6.98
CA ARG A 301 -27.72 -2.21 -7.48
C ARG A 301 -28.72 -1.32 -6.75
N ARG A 302 -28.47 -0.94 -5.49
CA ARG A 302 -29.39 -0.14 -4.68
C ARG A 302 -29.38 1.36 -5.01
N ARG A 303 -28.34 1.87 -5.69
CA ARG A 303 -28.16 3.26 -6.15
C ARG A 303 -28.22 4.36 -5.07
N GLU A 304 -28.39 4.01 -3.81
CA GLU A 304 -28.45 4.94 -2.70
C GLU A 304 -27.10 5.59 -2.40
N LEU A 305 -26.01 4.88 -2.72
CA LEU A 305 -24.64 5.27 -2.45
C LEU A 305 -23.90 5.64 -3.74
N SER A 306 -23.02 6.62 -3.70
CA SER A 306 -22.03 6.84 -4.75
C SER A 306 -21.07 5.64 -4.84
N ILE A 307 -20.37 5.51 -5.97
CA ILE A 307 -19.42 4.37 -6.13
C ILE A 307 -18.28 4.47 -5.12
N THR A 308 -17.89 5.69 -4.74
CA THR A 308 -16.88 5.93 -3.71
C THR A 308 -17.37 5.49 -2.32
N GLU A 309 -18.60 5.80 -1.97
CA GLU A 309 -19.23 5.34 -0.72
C GLU A 309 -19.39 3.82 -0.70
N VAL A 310 -19.73 3.20 -1.84
CA VAL A 310 -19.74 1.73 -1.94
C VAL A 310 -18.35 1.14 -1.68
N ALA A 311 -17.29 1.72 -2.27
CA ALA A 311 -15.92 1.26 -2.02
C ALA A 311 -15.57 1.30 -0.52
N GLN A 312 -15.90 2.41 0.15
CA GLN A 312 -15.68 2.58 1.58
C GLN A 312 -16.51 1.59 2.42
N ALA A 313 -17.78 1.42 2.08
CA ALA A 313 -18.69 0.53 2.79
C ALA A 313 -18.27 -0.94 2.74
N VAL A 314 -17.54 -1.35 1.71
CA VAL A 314 -17.01 -2.71 1.58
C VAL A 314 -15.54 -2.85 2.02
N GLY A 315 -14.98 -1.84 2.68
CA GLY A 315 -13.66 -1.90 3.29
C GLY A 315 -12.49 -1.50 2.37
N TYR A 316 -12.76 -0.81 1.24
CA TYR A 316 -11.70 -0.20 0.43
C TYR A 316 -11.58 1.29 0.73
N GLY A 317 -10.44 1.69 1.28
CA GLY A 317 -10.14 3.10 1.51
C GLY A 317 -9.80 3.89 0.24
N ASP A 318 -9.42 3.21 -0.84
CA ASP A 318 -9.03 3.79 -2.13
C ASP A 318 -9.96 3.33 -3.25
N TYR A 319 -10.63 4.31 -3.89
CA TYR A 319 -11.55 4.05 -5.01
C TYR A 319 -10.86 3.46 -6.24
N ALA A 320 -9.64 3.93 -6.56
CA ALA A 320 -8.95 3.47 -7.76
C ALA A 320 -8.52 2.01 -7.61
N TYR A 321 -8.07 1.64 -6.41
CA TYR A 321 -7.77 0.24 -6.08
C TYR A 321 -9.04 -0.62 -6.11
N PHE A 322 -10.12 -0.20 -5.44
CA PHE A 322 -11.41 -0.87 -5.51
C PHE A 322 -11.85 -1.11 -6.97
N SER A 323 -11.79 -0.07 -7.81
CA SER A 323 -12.23 -0.14 -9.20
C SER A 323 -11.42 -1.17 -10.01
N ARG A 324 -10.10 -1.25 -9.77
CA ARG A 324 -9.22 -2.25 -10.41
C ARG A 324 -9.57 -3.66 -9.95
N VAL A 325 -9.66 -3.89 -8.63
CA VAL A 325 -10.03 -5.20 -8.07
C VAL A 325 -11.41 -5.64 -8.54
N PHE A 326 -12.40 -4.75 -8.50
CA PHE A 326 -13.75 -5.03 -8.97
C PHE A 326 -13.77 -5.43 -10.45
N LYS A 327 -13.11 -4.62 -11.33
CA LYS A 327 -13.02 -4.93 -12.77
C LYS A 327 -12.30 -6.26 -13.01
N LYS A 328 -11.24 -6.55 -12.26
CA LYS A 328 -10.48 -7.78 -12.37
C LYS A 328 -11.31 -9.02 -12.01
N LEU A 329 -12.14 -8.93 -10.97
CA LEU A 329 -12.99 -10.05 -10.51
C LEU A 329 -14.32 -10.17 -11.26
N THR A 330 -14.78 -9.10 -11.95
CA THR A 330 -16.09 -9.08 -12.61
C THR A 330 -16.01 -8.89 -14.13
N GLY A 331 -14.84 -8.52 -14.66
CA GLY A 331 -14.62 -8.20 -16.07
C GLY A 331 -14.98 -6.76 -16.46
N ILE A 332 -15.80 -6.04 -15.67
CA ILE A 332 -16.28 -4.69 -15.97
C ILE A 332 -16.07 -3.76 -14.77
N SER A 333 -16.01 -2.44 -15.03
CA SER A 333 -15.83 -1.46 -13.95
C SER A 333 -17.09 -1.36 -13.06
N PRO A 334 -16.97 -0.87 -11.80
CA PRO A 334 -18.12 -0.64 -10.92
C PRO A 334 -19.19 0.26 -11.54
N ARG A 335 -18.75 1.26 -12.33
CA ARG A 335 -19.65 2.15 -13.05
C ARG A 335 -20.45 1.41 -14.13
N GLN A 336 -19.75 0.66 -14.98
CA GLN A 336 -20.40 -0.16 -16.01
C GLN A 336 -21.34 -1.21 -15.40
N TYR A 337 -20.96 -1.81 -14.26
CA TYR A 337 -21.80 -2.76 -13.54
C TYR A 337 -23.10 -2.11 -13.03
N ARG A 338 -23.04 -0.88 -12.53
CA ARG A 338 -24.21 -0.11 -12.10
C ARG A 338 -25.11 0.26 -13.26
N GLU A 339 -24.54 0.67 -14.40
CA GLU A 339 -25.26 1.02 -15.62
C GLU A 339 -25.93 -0.21 -16.25
N ALA A 340 -25.24 -1.33 -16.31
CA ALA A 340 -25.78 -2.61 -16.84
C ALA A 340 -26.92 -3.22 -16.00
N GLY A 341 -27.09 -2.82 -14.76
CA GLY A 341 -28.22 -3.21 -13.91
C GLY A 341 -29.55 -2.51 -14.28
N ASP A 342 -29.56 -1.63 -15.29
CA ASP A 342 -30.73 -0.90 -15.77
C ASP A 342 -31.50 -1.59 -16.92
N ASP A 343 -30.87 -2.56 -17.57
CA ASP A 343 -31.42 -3.20 -18.78
C ASP A 343 -32.13 -4.54 -18.48
N GLY A 344 -32.55 -4.79 -17.20
CA GLY A 344 -33.21 -6.02 -16.81
C GLY A 344 -34.47 -5.84 -15.97
#